data_0119a304023bc944d3d4834b53f4d1a5
#
_entry.id   0119a304023bc944d3d4834b53f4d1a5
#
_cell.length_a   1.000
_cell.length_b   1.000
_cell.length_c   1.000
_cell.angle_alpha   90.00
_cell.angle_beta   90.00
_cell.angle_gamma   90.00
#
_symmetry.space_group_name_H-M   'P 1'
#
loop_
_entity.id
_entity.type
_entity.pdbx_description
1 polymer ?
#
loop_
_entity_poly.entity_id
_entity_poly.type
_entity_poly.pdbx_seq_one_letter_code
_entity_poly.pdbx_strand_id
1 'polypeptide(L)'
;TDVERVGTDRRQLSVVVGLSLVGWLAQAVALTAAFAAVGQPIPPHVVVFAIPLANLAGATPLPGGLGGIEAAYVALLVPTTGVAAATVTAAVLVFRGATYWMPVVLGGVVTAAFGVSAVRAD
;
A
#
# COMPACT_ATOMS: atom_id res chain seq x y z
N THR A 1 -32.07 18.22 -7.50
CA THR A 1 -32.63 18.58 -6.20
C THR A 1 -31.74 18.10 -5.05
N ASP A 2 -31.97 18.64 -3.86
CA ASP A 2 -31.14 18.31 -2.69
C ASP A 2 -31.25 16.83 -2.31
N VAL A 3 -32.41 16.23 -2.49
CA VAL A 3 -32.64 14.81 -2.20
C VAL A 3 -31.81 13.93 -3.13
N GLU A 4 -31.73 14.27 -4.40
CA GLU A 4 -30.93 13.55 -5.38
C GLU A 4 -29.44 13.69 -5.09
N ARG A 5 -28.99 14.87 -4.69
CA ARG A 5 -27.59 15.10 -4.28
C ARG A 5 -27.22 14.26 -3.08
N VAL A 6 -28.06 14.21 -2.06
CA VAL A 6 -27.80 13.42 -0.85
C VAL A 6 -27.68 11.94 -1.20
N GLY A 7 -28.60 11.42 -2.07
CA GLY A 7 -28.53 10.03 -2.52
C GLY A 7 -27.27 9.72 -3.33
N THR A 8 -26.87 10.64 -4.23
CA THR A 8 -25.67 10.48 -5.04
C THR A 8 -24.42 10.55 -4.15
N ASP A 9 -24.35 11.48 -3.21
CA ASP A 9 -23.24 11.61 -2.29
C ASP A 9 -23.08 10.38 -1.40
N ARG A 10 -24.18 9.82 -0.91
CA ARG A 10 -24.14 8.57 -0.13
C ARG A 10 -23.63 7.40 -0.96
N ARG A 11 -24.06 7.30 -2.20
CA ARG A 11 -23.60 6.26 -3.11
C ARG A 11 -22.10 6.39 -3.39
N GLN A 12 -21.65 7.62 -3.71
CA GLN A 12 -20.23 7.89 -3.95
C GLN A 12 -19.41 7.59 -2.71
N LEU A 13 -19.87 8.01 -1.54
CA LEU A 13 -19.19 7.74 -0.28
C LEU A 13 -19.08 6.24 -0.02
N SER A 14 -20.17 5.48 -0.25
CA SER A 14 -20.16 4.02 -0.08
C SER A 14 -19.17 3.35 -1.03
N VAL A 15 -19.10 3.80 -2.29
CA VAL A 15 -18.14 3.27 -3.26
C VAL A 15 -16.71 3.58 -2.84
N VAL A 16 -16.43 4.81 -2.42
CA VAL A 16 -15.08 5.21 -1.98
C VAL A 16 -14.65 4.41 -0.75
N VAL A 17 -15.52 4.29 0.25
CA VAL A 17 -15.24 3.52 1.46
C VAL A 17 -15.02 2.04 1.12
N GLY A 18 -15.88 1.47 0.26
CA GLY A 18 -15.75 0.08 -0.17
C GLY A 18 -14.45 -0.18 -0.90
N LEU A 19 -14.06 0.70 -1.83
CA LEU A 19 -12.80 0.57 -2.56
C LEU A 19 -11.59 0.74 -1.64
N SER A 20 -11.67 1.66 -0.68
CA SER A 20 -10.60 1.85 0.32
C SER A 20 -10.42 0.62 1.18
N LEU A 21 -11.51 -0.01 1.62
CA LEU A 21 -11.45 -1.25 2.40
C LEU A 21 -10.85 -2.39 1.58
N VAL A 22 -11.24 -2.53 0.32
CA VAL A 22 -10.67 -3.55 -0.57
C VAL A 22 -9.18 -3.32 -0.76
N GLY A 23 -8.76 -2.08 -0.96
CA GLY A 23 -7.36 -1.72 -1.09
C GLY A 23 -6.55 -2.05 0.16
N TRP A 24 -7.09 -1.73 1.33
CA TRP A 24 -6.45 -2.03 2.60
C TRP A 24 -6.35 -3.53 2.85
N LEU A 25 -7.43 -4.28 2.58
CA LEU A 25 -7.41 -5.73 2.70
C LEU A 25 -6.42 -6.36 1.72
N ALA A 26 -6.32 -5.83 0.50
CA ALA A 26 -5.34 -6.28 -0.47
C ALA A 26 -3.91 -6.07 0.03
N GLN A 27 -3.63 -4.93 0.67
CA GLN A 27 -2.33 -4.68 1.29
C GLN A 27 -2.05 -5.64 2.43
N ALA A 28 -3.07 -5.95 3.25
CA ALA A 28 -2.92 -6.91 4.34
C ALA A 28 -2.58 -8.30 3.81
N VAL A 29 -3.24 -8.74 2.75
CA VAL A 29 -2.95 -10.02 2.10
C VAL A 29 -1.54 -10.01 1.50
N ALA A 30 -1.14 -8.92 0.86
CA ALA A 30 0.18 -8.79 0.25
C ALA A 30 1.29 -8.85 1.31
N LEU A 31 1.12 -8.18 2.44
CA LEU A 31 2.10 -8.22 3.53
C LEU A 31 2.20 -9.61 4.14
N THR A 32 1.06 -10.25 4.38
CA THR A 32 1.02 -11.63 4.88
C THR A 32 1.73 -12.58 3.91
N ALA A 33 1.46 -12.44 2.61
CA ALA A 33 2.08 -13.25 1.57
C ALA A 33 3.59 -13.02 1.49
N ALA A 34 4.05 -11.77 1.66
CA ALA A 34 5.47 -11.44 1.65
C ALA A 34 6.21 -12.12 2.79
N PHE A 35 5.63 -12.14 4.00
CA PHE A 35 6.21 -12.84 5.15
C PHE A 35 6.21 -14.34 4.94
N ALA A 36 5.14 -14.89 4.38
CA ALA A 36 5.09 -16.32 4.04
C ALA A 36 6.16 -16.69 3.01
N ALA A 37 6.41 -15.81 2.04
CA ALA A 37 7.42 -16.03 1.00
C ALA A 37 8.84 -16.09 1.55
N VAL A 38 9.13 -15.33 2.63
CA VAL A 38 10.45 -15.41 3.29
C VAL A 38 10.49 -16.49 4.37
N GLY A 39 9.44 -17.32 4.48
CA GLY A 39 9.40 -18.44 5.41
C GLY A 39 9.07 -18.08 6.85
N GLN A 40 8.57 -16.90 7.11
CA GLN A 40 8.25 -16.40 8.45
C GLN A 40 6.82 -15.86 8.51
N PRO A 41 5.80 -16.73 8.51
CA PRO A 41 4.42 -16.26 8.59
C PRO A 41 4.16 -15.50 9.90
N ILE A 42 3.40 -14.42 9.81
CA ILE A 42 3.08 -13.57 10.96
C ILE A 42 1.56 -13.58 11.22
N PRO A 43 1.13 -13.33 12.48
CA PRO A 43 -0.29 -13.33 12.79
C PRO A 43 -1.05 -12.23 12.06
N PRO A 44 -2.29 -12.51 11.59
CA PRO A 44 -3.09 -11.49 10.87
C PRO A 44 -3.36 -10.23 11.67
N HIS A 45 -3.54 -10.32 12.98
CA HIS A 45 -3.80 -9.14 13.82
C HIS A 45 -2.62 -8.17 13.84
N VAL A 46 -1.40 -8.68 13.76
CA VAL A 46 -0.20 -7.84 13.67
C VAL A 46 -0.18 -7.09 12.34
N VAL A 47 -0.51 -7.77 11.25
CA VAL A 47 -0.59 -7.16 9.91
C VAL A 47 -1.60 -6.03 9.90
N VAL A 48 -2.78 -6.25 10.45
CA VAL A 48 -3.87 -5.27 10.48
C VAL A 48 -3.47 -4.00 11.21
N PHE A 49 -2.72 -4.11 12.31
CA PHE A 49 -2.24 -2.95 13.04
C PHE A 49 -1.02 -2.28 12.39
N ALA A 50 -0.12 -3.08 11.81
CA ALA A 50 1.13 -2.55 11.26
C ALA A 50 0.90 -1.62 10.06
N ILE A 51 -0.06 -1.95 9.19
CA ILE A 51 -0.29 -1.19 7.97
C ILE A 51 -0.69 0.28 8.24
N PRO A 52 -1.73 0.57 9.04
CA PRO A 52 -2.08 1.97 9.30
C PRO A 52 -1.00 2.72 10.09
N LEU A 53 -0.33 2.06 11.03
CA LEU A 53 0.72 2.69 11.82
C LEU A 53 1.93 3.04 10.94
N ALA A 54 2.33 2.13 10.05
CA ALA A 54 3.42 2.40 9.13
C ALA A 54 3.05 3.51 8.13
N ASN A 55 1.80 3.55 7.70
CA ASN A 55 1.32 4.60 6.79
C ASN A 55 1.34 5.99 7.43
N LEU A 56 1.18 6.08 8.75
CA LEU A 56 1.36 7.35 9.45
C LEU A 56 2.79 7.89 9.30
N ALA A 57 3.77 7.02 9.22
CA ALA A 57 5.15 7.41 8.97
C ALA A 57 5.35 7.94 7.53
N GLY A 58 4.41 7.67 6.63
CA GLY A 58 4.40 8.23 5.28
C GLY A 58 4.13 9.73 5.24
N ALA A 59 3.73 10.32 6.36
CA ALA A 59 3.61 11.77 6.49
C ALA A 59 4.96 12.50 6.50
N THR A 60 6.07 11.76 6.47
CA THR A 60 7.39 12.36 6.33
C THR A 60 7.52 13.09 4.99
N PRO A 61 8.37 14.15 4.90
CA PRO A 61 8.48 14.93 3.66
C PRO A 61 9.15 14.20 2.49
N LEU A 62 9.53 12.94 2.65
CA LEU A 62 10.14 12.15 1.59
C LEU A 62 9.07 11.68 0.58
N PRO A 63 9.35 11.74 -0.73
CA PRO A 63 8.40 11.29 -1.75
C PRO A 63 7.99 9.82 -1.55
N GLY A 64 6.67 9.55 -1.52
CA GLY A 64 6.13 8.22 -1.31
C GLY A 64 6.44 7.63 0.06
N GLY A 65 6.90 8.43 1.02
CA GLY A 65 7.28 7.95 2.34
C GLY A 65 8.50 7.04 2.32
N LEU A 66 9.37 7.19 1.31
CA LEU A 66 10.54 6.33 1.12
C LEU A 66 11.44 6.33 2.36
N GLY A 67 11.81 5.15 2.81
CA GLY A 67 12.62 4.95 4.02
C GLY A 67 11.82 5.08 5.30
N GLY A 68 10.87 5.99 5.40
CA GLY A 68 10.04 6.20 6.59
C GLY A 68 9.07 5.05 6.82
N ILE A 69 8.36 4.64 5.78
CA ILE A 69 7.40 3.53 5.86
C ILE A 69 8.13 2.22 6.10
N GLU A 70 9.20 1.96 5.37
CA GLU A 70 10.00 0.75 5.54
C GLU A 70 10.58 0.66 6.95
N ALA A 71 11.16 1.75 7.45
CA ALA A 71 11.70 1.80 8.81
C ALA A 71 10.60 1.59 9.86
N ALA A 72 9.40 2.14 9.63
CA ALA A 72 8.28 1.96 10.53
C ALA A 72 7.83 0.50 10.61
N TYR A 73 7.75 -0.20 9.47
CA TYR A 73 7.43 -1.62 9.45
C TYR A 73 8.46 -2.43 10.24
N VAL A 74 9.74 -2.17 10.03
CA VAL A 74 10.79 -2.87 10.76
C VAL A 74 10.68 -2.59 12.26
N ALA A 75 10.50 -1.33 12.65
CA ALA A 75 10.39 -0.93 14.05
C ALA A 75 9.16 -1.55 14.74
N LEU A 76 8.07 -1.74 14.01
CA LEU A 76 6.85 -2.34 14.55
C LEU A 76 6.89 -3.87 14.56
N LEU A 77 7.39 -4.47 13.48
CA LEU A 77 7.29 -5.91 13.28
C LEU A 77 8.36 -6.72 13.99
N VAL A 78 9.57 -6.17 14.16
CA VAL A 78 10.63 -6.89 14.88
C VAL A 78 10.22 -7.20 16.32
N PRO A 79 9.81 -6.20 17.16
CA PRO A 79 9.44 -6.50 18.53
C PRO A 79 8.13 -7.26 18.68
N THR A 80 7.19 -7.12 17.73
CA THR A 80 5.87 -7.76 17.86
C THR A 80 5.85 -9.19 17.36
N THR A 81 6.73 -9.56 16.44
CA THR A 81 6.76 -10.92 15.87
C THR A 81 7.97 -11.73 16.31
N GLY A 82 9.02 -11.08 16.81
CA GLY A 82 10.27 -11.74 17.14
C GLY A 82 11.08 -12.17 15.93
N VAL A 83 10.67 -11.79 14.72
CA VAL A 83 11.40 -12.11 13.50
C VAL A 83 12.61 -11.19 13.39
N ALA A 84 13.74 -11.72 12.89
CA ALA A 84 14.97 -10.96 12.76
C ALA A 84 14.79 -9.75 11.84
N ALA A 85 15.46 -8.65 12.15
CA ALA A 85 15.34 -7.40 11.39
C ALA A 85 15.67 -7.57 9.89
N ALA A 86 16.67 -8.39 9.57
CA ALA A 86 17.03 -8.67 8.17
C ALA A 86 15.88 -9.35 7.42
N THR A 87 15.20 -10.29 8.05
CA THR A 87 14.07 -11.00 7.46
C THR A 87 12.86 -10.08 7.31
N VAL A 88 12.56 -9.27 8.33
CA VAL A 88 11.49 -8.27 8.25
C VAL A 88 11.76 -7.30 7.11
N THR A 89 12.99 -6.80 7.01
CA THR A 89 13.39 -5.88 5.93
C THR A 89 13.18 -6.52 4.57
N ALA A 90 13.58 -7.78 4.38
CA ALA A 90 13.38 -8.49 3.12
C ALA A 90 11.89 -8.61 2.76
N ALA A 91 11.05 -9.00 3.73
CA ALA A 91 9.61 -9.12 3.52
C ALA A 91 8.97 -7.77 3.19
N VAL A 92 9.35 -6.72 3.89
CA VAL A 92 8.84 -5.36 3.65
C VAL A 92 9.26 -4.86 2.27
N LEU A 93 10.48 -5.12 1.84
CA LEU A 93 10.92 -4.74 0.50
C LEU A 93 10.13 -5.48 -0.59
N VAL A 94 9.85 -6.76 -0.41
CA VAL A 94 8.99 -7.52 -1.33
C VAL A 94 7.59 -6.92 -1.36
N PHE A 95 7.01 -6.65 -0.19
CA PHE A 95 5.69 -6.05 -0.05
C PHE A 95 5.62 -4.68 -0.73
N ARG A 96 6.57 -3.81 -0.45
CA ARG A 96 6.62 -2.46 -1.04
C ARG A 96 6.92 -2.51 -2.54
N GLY A 97 7.74 -3.45 -2.97
CA GLY A 97 7.98 -3.68 -4.39
C GLY A 97 6.68 -3.98 -5.14
N ALA A 98 5.87 -4.86 -4.58
CA ALA A 98 4.60 -5.24 -5.20
C ALA A 98 3.51 -4.18 -5.09
N THR A 99 3.41 -3.49 -3.93
CA THR A 99 2.27 -2.59 -3.67
C THR A 99 2.54 -1.13 -4.01
N TYR A 100 3.79 -0.72 -4.07
CA TYR A 100 4.17 0.66 -4.36
C TYR A 100 4.95 0.79 -5.67
N TRP A 101 6.09 0.11 -5.77
CA TRP A 101 7.00 0.31 -6.89
C TRP A 101 6.46 -0.23 -8.21
N MET A 102 5.83 -1.41 -8.19
CA MET A 102 5.26 -2.00 -9.40
C MET A 102 4.14 -1.12 -9.98
N PRO A 103 3.15 -0.64 -9.20
CA PRO A 103 2.16 0.30 -9.71
C PRO A 103 2.77 1.61 -10.22
N VAL A 104 3.82 2.13 -9.57
CA VAL A 104 4.49 3.36 -9.99
C VAL A 104 5.14 3.16 -11.37
N VAL A 105 5.85 2.06 -11.55
CA VAL A 105 6.50 1.75 -12.84
C VAL A 105 5.46 1.54 -13.93
N LEU A 106 4.41 0.77 -13.66
CA LEU A 106 3.33 0.52 -14.62
C LEU A 106 2.61 1.81 -14.98
N GLY A 107 2.31 2.65 -14.00
CA GLY A 107 1.68 3.95 -14.22
C GLY A 107 2.55 4.86 -15.06
N GLY A 108 3.85 4.88 -14.80
CA GLY A 108 4.82 5.64 -15.58
C GLY A 108 4.89 5.19 -17.03
N VAL A 109 4.93 3.88 -17.26
CA VAL A 109 4.95 3.30 -18.60
C VAL A 109 3.66 3.64 -19.36
N VAL A 110 2.51 3.47 -18.72
CA VAL A 110 1.22 3.80 -19.33
C VAL A 110 1.13 5.28 -19.68
N THR A 111 1.54 6.15 -18.74
CA THR A 111 1.54 7.60 -18.97
C THR A 111 2.46 7.98 -20.12
N ALA A 112 3.65 7.40 -20.20
CA ALA A 112 4.60 7.65 -21.28
C ALA A 112 4.03 7.17 -22.61
N ALA A 113 3.37 6.01 -22.65
CA ALA A 113 2.76 5.48 -23.86
C ALA A 113 1.63 6.39 -24.35
N PHE A 114 0.77 6.86 -23.45
CA PHE A 114 -0.30 7.80 -23.80
C PHE A 114 0.27 9.16 -24.25
N GLY A 115 1.33 9.64 -23.59
CA GLY A 115 2.00 10.89 -23.96
C GLY A 115 2.58 10.82 -25.37
N VAL A 116 3.25 9.72 -25.72
CA VAL A 116 3.79 9.51 -27.06
C VAL A 116 2.67 9.43 -28.11
N SER A 117 1.58 8.73 -27.79
CA SER A 117 0.43 8.63 -28.68
C SER A 117 -0.20 9.99 -28.94
N ALA A 118 -0.32 10.83 -27.92
CA ALA A 118 -0.87 12.18 -28.05
C ALA A 118 0.02 13.06 -28.94
N VAL A 119 1.34 12.98 -28.77
CA VAL A 119 2.29 13.73 -29.60
C VAL A 119 2.24 13.29 -31.07
N ARG A 120 2.10 11.98 -31.31
CA ARG A 120 1.99 11.46 -32.67
C ARG A 120 0.66 11.81 -33.35
N ALA A 121 -0.39 12.01 -32.58
CA ALA A 121 -1.70 12.38 -33.11
C ALA A 121 -1.73 13.82 -33.63
N ASP A 122 -0.86 14.69 -33.14
CA ASP A 122 -0.69 16.07 -33.62
C ASP A 122 0.30 16.13 -34.78
#